data_2f72714276292cdb453b86df0b3b9b4b
#
_entry.id   2f72714276292cdb453b86df0b3b9b4b
#
_cell.length_a   1.000
_cell.length_b   1.000
_cell.length_c   1.000
_cell.angle_alpha   90.00
_cell.angle_beta   90.00
_cell.angle_gamma   90.00
#
_symmetry.space_group_name_H-M   'P 1'
#
loop_
_entity.id
_entity.type
_entity.pdbx_description
1 polymer ?
#
loop_
_entity_poly.entity_id
_entity_poly.type
_entity_poly.pdbx_seq_one_letter_code
_entity_poly.pdbx_strand_id
1 'polypeptide(L)'
;MYVANTCTTKYIHAIRLDGAGRIVGRSIFADMNEGTEPGIPDGLKVDSLGRVFCSGAGGIWVFSPEGKRLGIIRWPEQATNFAFGGPDLRTLLCCAATSVYALRVKVPGNPHPWYKLRG
;
A
#
# COMPACT_ATOMS: atom_id res chain seq x y z
N MET A 1 11.27 5.58 -3.00
CA MET A 1 10.06 5.37 -3.83
C MET A 1 9.76 3.90 -3.91
N TYR A 2 8.48 3.50 -3.79
CA TYR A 2 8.05 2.11 -3.96
C TYR A 2 7.30 1.93 -5.27
N VAL A 3 7.51 0.81 -5.94
CA VAL A 3 6.84 0.45 -7.21
C VAL A 3 6.37 -1.00 -7.12
N ALA A 4 5.07 -1.20 -7.29
CA ALA A 4 4.48 -2.53 -7.35
C ALA A 4 4.56 -3.09 -8.78
N ASN A 5 4.97 -4.35 -8.91
CA ASN A 5 4.91 -5.08 -10.16
C ASN A 5 3.65 -5.95 -10.21
N THR A 6 2.77 -5.66 -11.14
CA THR A 6 1.43 -6.26 -11.25
C THR A 6 1.43 -7.59 -12.02
N CYS A 7 2.48 -7.88 -12.76
CA CYS A 7 2.55 -9.05 -13.66
C CYS A 7 3.01 -10.34 -12.98
N THR A 8 3.49 -11.29 -13.80
CA THR A 8 3.83 -12.68 -13.44
C THR A 8 4.75 -12.83 -12.23
N THR A 9 5.62 -11.86 -11.97
CA THR A 9 6.42 -11.78 -10.74
C THR A 9 5.88 -10.65 -9.89
N LYS A 10 5.26 -10.98 -8.75
CA LYS A 10 4.57 -10.04 -7.89
C LYS A 10 5.51 -9.51 -6.82
N TYR A 11 6.25 -8.45 -7.14
CA TYR A 11 7.18 -7.80 -6.21
C TYR A 11 6.79 -6.35 -5.92
N ILE A 12 7.16 -5.86 -4.74
CA ILE A 12 7.30 -4.43 -4.48
C ILE A 12 8.79 -4.11 -4.57
N HIS A 13 9.15 -3.18 -5.44
CA HIS A 13 10.51 -2.66 -5.55
C HIS A 13 10.70 -1.41 -4.71
N ALA A 14 11.81 -1.31 -4.00
CA ALA A 14 12.28 -0.06 -3.40
C ALA A 14 13.31 0.57 -4.31
N ILE A 15 13.06 1.80 -4.71
CA ILE A 15 13.95 2.60 -5.55
C ILE A 15 14.46 3.77 -4.74
N ARG A 16 15.79 3.85 -4.59
CA ARG A 16 16.45 4.96 -3.91
C ARG A 16 16.78 6.06 -4.91
N LEU A 17 16.39 7.26 -4.58
CA LEU A 17 16.64 8.46 -5.38
C LEU A 17 17.62 9.37 -4.64
N ASP A 18 18.45 10.10 -5.38
CA ASP A 18 19.26 11.20 -4.83
C ASP A 18 18.44 12.50 -4.71
N GLY A 19 19.05 13.56 -4.21
CA GLY A 19 18.39 14.86 -4.05
C GLY A 19 17.96 15.54 -5.36
N ALA A 20 18.46 15.07 -6.49
CA ALA A 20 18.08 15.51 -7.83
C ALA A 20 17.03 14.59 -8.49
N GLY A 21 16.54 13.58 -7.77
CA GLY A 21 15.54 12.64 -8.27
C GLY A 21 16.10 11.53 -9.17
N ARG A 22 17.42 11.36 -9.27
CA ARG A 22 18.03 10.30 -10.07
C ARG A 22 18.07 8.99 -9.30
N ILE A 23 17.86 7.87 -9.99
CA ILE A 23 17.94 6.54 -9.40
C ILE A 23 19.38 6.21 -9.03
N VAL A 24 19.63 5.96 -7.75
CA VAL A 24 20.96 5.59 -7.20
C VAL A 24 20.98 4.17 -6.62
N GLY A 25 19.84 3.48 -6.61
CA GLY A 25 19.75 2.09 -6.18
C GLY A 25 18.37 1.50 -6.34
N ARG A 26 18.32 0.17 -6.44
CA ARG A 26 17.09 -0.61 -6.54
C ARG A 26 17.26 -1.94 -5.80
N SER A 27 16.21 -2.33 -5.07
CA SER A 27 16.13 -3.64 -4.42
C SER A 27 14.69 -4.15 -4.42
N ILE A 28 14.51 -5.44 -4.19
CA ILE A 28 13.19 -6.00 -3.88
C ILE A 28 12.89 -5.65 -2.43
N PHE A 29 11.79 -4.93 -2.21
CA PHE A 29 11.30 -4.59 -0.87
C PHE A 29 10.49 -5.73 -0.27
N ALA A 30 9.59 -6.33 -1.06
CA ALA A 30 8.76 -7.44 -0.62
C ALA A 30 8.39 -8.36 -1.79
N ASP A 31 8.30 -9.66 -1.50
CA ASP A 31 7.76 -10.69 -2.39
C ASP A 31 6.29 -10.93 -2.05
N MET A 32 5.41 -10.82 -3.05
CA MET A 32 3.97 -11.01 -2.93
C MET A 32 3.46 -12.20 -3.77
N ASN A 33 4.36 -13.13 -4.14
CA ASN A 33 4.00 -14.29 -4.97
C ASN A 33 3.25 -15.39 -4.20
N GLU A 34 3.16 -15.30 -2.87
CA GLU A 34 2.37 -16.20 -2.05
C GLU A 34 0.86 -16.05 -2.25
N GLY A 35 0.14 -17.14 -2.03
CA GLY A 35 -1.32 -17.17 -2.00
C GLY A 35 -1.93 -17.51 -3.35
N THR A 36 -3.03 -18.24 -3.29
CA THR A 36 -3.85 -18.68 -4.45
C THR A 36 -5.15 -17.89 -4.57
N GLU A 37 -5.44 -17.04 -3.58
CA GLU A 37 -6.63 -16.19 -3.57
C GLU A 37 -6.54 -15.12 -4.67
N PRO A 38 -7.68 -14.64 -5.18
CA PRO A 38 -7.71 -13.55 -6.14
C PRO A 38 -7.04 -12.29 -5.61
N GLY A 39 -6.32 -11.61 -6.48
CA GLY A 39 -5.66 -10.34 -6.18
C GLY A 39 -4.23 -10.28 -6.69
N ILE A 40 -3.83 -9.10 -7.07
CA ILE A 40 -2.49 -8.78 -7.59
C ILE A 40 -1.98 -7.48 -6.96
N PRO A 41 -0.67 -7.24 -6.91
CA PRO A 41 -0.14 -5.95 -6.53
C PRO A 41 -0.64 -4.87 -7.50
N ASP A 42 -1.40 -3.91 -6.99
CA ASP A 42 -2.00 -2.83 -7.77
C ASP A 42 -1.92 -1.52 -6.96
N GLY A 43 -2.92 -1.20 -6.13
CA GLY A 43 -2.86 -0.03 -5.26
C GLY A 43 -1.74 -0.15 -4.21
N LEU A 44 -0.94 0.91 -4.05
CA LEU A 44 0.13 0.98 -3.05
C LEU A 44 0.08 2.33 -2.34
N LYS A 45 0.14 2.30 -1.01
CA LYS A 45 0.17 3.51 -0.15
C LYS A 45 1.10 3.29 1.03
N VAL A 46 1.53 4.39 1.64
CA VAL A 46 2.39 4.40 2.83
C VAL A 46 1.69 5.16 3.94
N ASP A 47 1.76 4.68 5.17
CA ASP A 47 1.26 5.41 6.33
C ASP A 47 2.33 6.31 6.96
N SER A 48 1.93 7.07 7.99
CA SER A 48 2.82 8.03 8.66
C SER A 48 3.96 7.39 9.47
N LEU A 49 3.90 6.08 9.71
CA LEU A 49 4.99 5.30 10.32
C LEU A 49 5.89 4.61 9.28
N GLY A 50 5.68 4.87 7.98
CA GLY A 50 6.45 4.28 6.90
C GLY A 50 6.06 2.83 6.56
N ARG A 51 4.94 2.31 7.11
CA ARG A 51 4.44 0.98 6.72
C ARG A 51 3.87 1.05 5.32
N VAL A 52 4.16 0.04 4.53
CA VAL A 52 3.73 -0.05 3.13
C VAL A 52 2.52 -0.96 3.02
N PHE A 53 1.47 -0.45 2.40
CA PHE A 53 0.22 -1.14 2.11
C PHE A 53 0.16 -1.40 0.61
N CYS A 54 -0.14 -2.62 0.21
CA CYS A 54 -0.30 -2.98 -1.20
C CYS A 54 -1.43 -3.99 -1.39
N SER A 55 -2.32 -3.77 -2.35
CA SER A 55 -3.30 -4.79 -2.71
C SER A 55 -2.59 -6.04 -3.25
N GLY A 56 -3.15 -7.21 -3.00
CA GLY A 56 -2.55 -8.48 -3.36
C GLY A 56 -3.54 -9.63 -3.16
N ALA A 57 -3.04 -10.85 -3.22
CA ALA A 57 -3.86 -12.04 -3.00
C ALA A 57 -4.56 -11.98 -1.63
N GLY A 58 -5.88 -12.08 -1.62
CA GLY A 58 -6.71 -12.12 -0.41
C GLY A 58 -6.94 -10.78 0.30
N GLY A 59 -6.44 -9.64 -0.22
CA GLY A 59 -6.71 -8.35 0.41
C GLY A 59 -5.59 -7.32 0.27
N ILE A 60 -5.46 -6.43 1.24
CA ILE A 60 -4.38 -5.44 1.31
C ILE A 60 -3.32 -5.97 2.26
N TRP A 61 -2.14 -6.22 1.74
CA TRP A 61 -0.97 -6.65 2.50
C TRP A 61 -0.31 -5.46 3.16
N VAL A 62 0.08 -5.61 4.42
CA VAL A 62 0.75 -4.57 5.21
C VAL A 62 2.16 -5.03 5.55
N PHE A 63 3.14 -4.19 5.24
CA PHE A 63 4.55 -4.44 5.49
C PHE A 63 5.14 -3.39 6.44
N SER A 64 6.09 -3.81 7.27
CA SER A 64 6.93 -2.87 8.03
C SER A 64 7.79 -2.02 7.08
N PRO A 65 8.39 -0.91 7.57
CA PRO A 65 9.32 -0.12 6.76
C PRO A 65 10.51 -0.92 6.22
N GLU A 66 10.85 -2.06 6.85
CA GLU A 66 11.94 -2.96 6.45
C GLU A 66 11.48 -4.05 5.46
N GLY A 67 10.20 -4.10 5.09
CA GLY A 67 9.64 -5.07 4.14
C GLY A 67 9.13 -6.37 4.77
N LYS A 68 9.07 -6.48 6.10
CA LYS A 68 8.48 -7.64 6.77
C LYS A 68 6.96 -7.58 6.69
N ARG A 69 6.30 -8.65 6.23
CA ARG A 69 4.84 -8.74 6.24
C ARG A 69 4.31 -8.76 7.67
N LEU A 70 3.44 -7.80 7.99
CA LEU A 70 2.76 -7.67 9.28
C LEU A 70 1.40 -8.35 9.29
N GLY A 71 0.72 -8.41 8.13
CA GLY A 71 -0.59 -9.03 8.00
C GLY A 71 -1.27 -8.66 6.69
N ILE A 72 -2.53 -9.10 6.58
CA ILE A 72 -3.42 -8.82 5.44
C ILE A 72 -4.74 -8.27 5.98
N ILE A 73 -5.17 -7.13 5.47
CA ILE A 73 -6.51 -6.60 5.69
C ILE A 73 -7.42 -7.26 4.67
N ARG A 74 -8.30 -8.14 5.14
CA ARG A 74 -9.24 -8.85 4.27
C ARG A 74 -10.50 -8.02 4.05
N TRP A 75 -11.03 -8.12 2.84
CA TRP A 75 -12.27 -7.47 2.43
C TRP A 75 -13.25 -8.52 1.90
N PRO A 76 -14.57 -8.24 1.89
CA PRO A 76 -15.56 -9.18 1.33
C PRO A 76 -15.36 -9.47 -0.16
N GLU A 77 -14.65 -8.60 -0.88
CA GLU A 77 -14.37 -8.70 -2.32
C GLU A 77 -12.89 -8.43 -2.58
N GLN A 78 -12.44 -8.74 -3.79
CA GLN A 78 -11.07 -8.44 -4.23
C GLN A 78 -10.81 -6.92 -4.19
N ALA A 79 -9.83 -6.51 -3.40
CA ALA A 79 -9.34 -5.14 -3.36
C ALA A 79 -8.50 -4.83 -4.59
N THR A 80 -8.75 -3.69 -5.23
CA THR A 80 -7.98 -3.22 -6.38
C THR A 80 -7.12 -2.01 -6.03
N ASN A 81 -7.71 -0.98 -5.45
CA ASN A 81 -7.01 0.23 -5.03
C ASN A 81 -7.62 0.77 -3.74
N PHE A 82 -6.89 1.63 -3.07
CA PHE A 82 -7.33 2.22 -1.81
C PHE A 82 -6.60 3.54 -1.55
N ALA A 83 -7.13 4.31 -0.63
CA ALA A 83 -6.53 5.56 -0.18
C ALA A 83 -6.83 5.81 1.30
N PHE A 84 -5.93 6.49 1.98
CA PHE A 84 -6.20 7.08 3.27
C PHE A 84 -6.97 8.39 3.06
N GLY A 85 -8.08 8.55 3.76
CA GLY A 85 -8.95 9.71 3.66
C GLY A 85 -9.49 10.15 5.02
N GLY A 86 -10.45 11.08 4.96
CA GLY A 86 -11.00 11.74 6.13
C GLY A 86 -10.11 12.89 6.63
N PRO A 87 -10.61 13.74 7.53
CA PRO A 87 -9.89 14.93 7.98
C PRO A 87 -8.60 14.60 8.74
N ASP A 88 -8.49 13.40 9.29
CA ASP A 88 -7.35 12.90 10.06
C ASP A 88 -6.53 11.80 9.33
N LEU A 89 -6.85 11.51 8.06
CA LEU A 89 -6.25 10.44 7.24
C LEU A 89 -6.31 9.03 7.90
N ARG A 90 -7.29 8.80 8.76
CA ARG A 90 -7.50 7.52 9.46
C ARG A 90 -8.66 6.70 8.92
N THR A 91 -9.18 7.05 7.77
CA THR A 91 -10.17 6.25 7.05
C THR A 91 -9.51 5.64 5.83
N LEU A 92 -9.32 4.32 5.84
CA LEU A 92 -8.86 3.58 4.67
C LEU A 92 -10.09 3.28 3.81
N LEU A 93 -10.16 3.94 2.65
CA LEU A 93 -11.18 3.71 1.63
C LEU A 93 -10.64 2.71 0.61
N CYS A 94 -11.35 1.61 0.41
CA CYS A 94 -10.95 0.55 -0.51
C CYS A 94 -11.96 0.39 -1.64
N CYS A 95 -11.49 0.52 -2.88
CA CYS A 95 -12.23 0.14 -4.07
C CYS A 95 -12.07 -1.36 -4.29
N ALA A 96 -13.19 -2.06 -4.38
CA ALA A 96 -13.24 -3.49 -4.65
C ALA A 96 -14.03 -3.76 -5.93
N ALA A 97 -14.30 -5.02 -6.26
CA ALA A 97 -14.90 -5.41 -7.55
C ALA A 97 -16.24 -4.70 -7.82
N THR A 98 -17.13 -4.61 -6.83
CA THR A 98 -18.46 -4.01 -7.00
C THR A 98 -18.78 -2.90 -5.99
N SER A 99 -17.95 -2.70 -4.99
CA SER A 99 -18.26 -1.84 -3.84
C SER A 99 -17.05 -1.01 -3.39
N VAL A 100 -17.32 0.03 -2.65
CA VAL A 100 -16.32 0.80 -1.92
C VAL A 100 -16.52 0.54 -0.42
N TYR A 101 -15.46 0.14 0.24
CA TYR A 101 -15.45 -0.14 1.69
C TYR A 101 -14.67 0.93 2.43
N ALA A 102 -15.01 1.12 3.70
CA ALA A 102 -14.30 2.02 4.59
C ALA A 102 -13.90 1.30 5.88
N LEU A 103 -12.69 1.53 6.35
CA LEU A 103 -12.16 0.99 7.60
C LEU A 103 -11.44 2.09 8.38
N ARG A 104 -11.73 2.21 9.68
CA ARG A 104 -10.96 3.09 10.55
C ARG A 104 -9.64 2.42 10.95
N VAL A 105 -8.55 3.15 10.77
CA VAL A 105 -7.20 2.70 11.12
C VAL A 105 -6.62 3.54 12.27
N LYS A 106 -5.74 2.92 13.06
CA LYS A 106 -5.13 3.58 14.23
C LYS A 106 -4.04 4.59 13.84
N VAL A 107 -3.32 4.32 12.77
CA VAL A 107 -2.22 5.17 12.27
C VAL A 107 -2.69 5.85 11.00
N PRO A 108 -2.54 7.19 10.91
CA PRO A 108 -2.97 7.93 9.72
C PRO A 108 -2.07 7.58 8.52
N GLY A 109 -2.62 7.75 7.33
CA GLY A 109 -1.84 7.74 6.10
C GLY A 109 -0.78 8.82 6.11
N ASN A 110 0.26 8.63 5.29
CA ASN A 110 1.27 9.66 5.09
C ASN A 110 0.66 10.84 4.32
N PRO A 111 0.64 12.06 4.90
CA PRO A 111 0.01 13.20 4.24
C PRO A 111 0.82 13.61 3.00
N HIS A 112 0.11 13.91 1.92
CA HIS A 112 0.70 14.55 0.77
C HIS A 112 1.22 15.95 1.15
N PRO A 113 2.31 16.46 0.58
CA PRO A 113 2.88 17.77 0.96
C PRO A 113 1.90 18.95 0.95
N TRP A 114 0.86 18.89 0.11
CA TRP A 114 -0.20 19.92 0.06
C TRP A 114 -1.41 19.63 0.97
N TYR A 115 -1.43 18.48 1.62
CA TYR A 115 -2.55 18.11 2.48
C TYR A 115 -2.37 18.75 3.85
N LYS A 116 -3.16 19.78 4.15
CA LYS A 116 -3.21 20.35 5.49
C LYS A 116 -4.15 19.50 6.34
N LEU A 117 -3.58 18.73 7.26
CA LEU A 117 -4.36 18.08 8.30
C LEU A 117 -5.09 19.18 9.09
N ARG A 118 -6.41 19.19 9.00
CA ARG A 118 -7.23 19.96 9.94
C ARG A 118 -7.28 19.15 11.24
N GLY A 119 -6.53 19.64 12.22
CA GLY A 119 -6.55 19.10 13.57
C GLY A 119 -7.89 19.24 14.23
#